data_11deaac42d3c5d538623ba1ab634f99c
#
_entry.id   11deaac42d3c5d538623ba1ab634f99c
#
_cell.length_a   1.000
_cell.length_b   1.000
_cell.length_c   1.000
_cell.angle_alpha   90.00
_cell.angle_beta   90.00
_cell.angle_gamma   90.00
#
_symmetry.space_group_name_H-M   'P 1'
#
loop_
_entity.id
_entity.type
_entity.pdbx_description
1 polymer ?
#
loop_
_entity_poly.entity_id
_entity_poly.type
_entity_poly.pdbx_seq_one_letter_code
_entity_poly.pdbx_strand_id
1 'polypeptide(L)'
;MWLVGALLESLFLFSGFLLIAYLWAPFDVPWWLTLLIGALLLAYVAVVPLWRYAVHRWEVTDTAVYTQVGWWTRERRIAPMSRIQTVDYSEGAIERLFGLASVTVTTASAAGALEISGLERDFAQRLAEELTVQADVVPGDAT
;
A
#
# COMPACT_ATOMS: atom_id res chain seq x y z
N MET A 1 7.30 5.90 -2.94
CA MET A 1 6.65 4.70 -3.50
C MET A 1 5.27 5.01 -4.08
N TRP A 2 4.26 5.40 -3.30
CA TRP A 2 2.88 5.65 -3.77
C TRP A 2 2.78 6.74 -4.85
N LEU A 3 3.59 7.80 -4.77
CA LEU A 3 3.62 8.85 -5.79
C LEU A 3 4.10 8.31 -7.14
N VAL A 4 5.14 7.47 -7.15
CA VAL A 4 5.66 6.87 -8.38
C VAL A 4 4.66 5.90 -8.99
N GLY A 5 3.98 5.08 -8.16
CA GLY A 5 2.89 4.22 -8.62
C GLY A 5 1.75 5.02 -9.26
N ALA A 6 1.28 6.08 -8.61
CA ALA A 6 0.24 6.95 -9.13
C ALA A 6 0.66 7.68 -10.43
N LEU A 7 1.93 8.08 -10.55
CA LEU A 7 2.49 8.67 -11.77
C LEU A 7 2.49 7.69 -12.94
N LEU A 8 3.00 6.47 -12.72
CA LEU A 8 3.06 5.43 -13.77
C LEU A 8 1.65 5.02 -14.23
N GLU A 9 0.72 4.85 -13.31
CA GLU A 9 -0.68 4.56 -13.60
C GLU A 9 -1.33 5.68 -14.39
N SER A 10 -1.17 6.93 -13.97
CA SER A 10 -1.71 8.10 -14.65
C SER A 10 -1.10 8.28 -16.04
N LEU A 11 0.20 8.05 -16.20
CA LEU A 11 0.88 8.12 -17.50
C LEU A 11 0.35 7.04 -18.45
N PHE A 12 0.16 5.82 -17.96
CA PHE A 12 -0.41 4.72 -18.74
C PHE A 12 -1.84 5.03 -19.19
N LEU A 13 -2.70 5.50 -18.29
CA LEU A 13 -4.08 5.87 -18.59
C LEU A 13 -4.15 7.03 -19.58
N PHE A 14 -3.31 8.06 -19.41
CA PHE A 14 -3.28 9.21 -20.29
C PHE A 14 -2.77 8.87 -21.70
N SER A 15 -1.71 8.07 -21.78
CA SER A 15 -1.20 7.60 -23.08
C SER A 15 -2.19 6.71 -23.82
N GLY A 16 -2.87 5.81 -23.12
CA GLY A 16 -3.96 5.00 -23.66
C GLY A 16 -5.13 5.85 -24.16
N PHE A 17 -5.52 6.87 -23.38
CA PHE A 17 -6.55 7.82 -23.82
C PHE A 17 -6.15 8.57 -25.11
N LEU A 18 -4.93 9.11 -25.18
CA LEU A 18 -4.43 9.80 -26.36
C LEU A 18 -4.40 8.89 -27.59
N LEU A 19 -3.95 7.64 -27.42
CA LEU A 19 -3.89 6.67 -28.50
C LEU A 19 -5.27 6.36 -29.05
N ILE A 20 -6.25 6.13 -28.18
CA ILE A 20 -7.64 5.86 -28.59
C ILE A 20 -8.28 7.11 -29.22
N ALA A 21 -8.10 8.27 -28.59
CA ALA A 21 -8.75 9.51 -29.01
C ALA A 21 -8.27 10.01 -30.37
N TYR A 22 -6.96 9.92 -30.66
CA TYR A 22 -6.38 10.51 -31.86
C TYR A 22 -6.06 9.51 -32.97
N LEU A 23 -5.99 8.20 -32.67
CA LEU A 23 -5.69 7.19 -33.69
C LEU A 23 -6.94 6.36 -34.08
N TRP A 24 -7.89 6.19 -33.19
CA TRP A 24 -8.99 5.24 -33.40
C TRP A 24 -10.40 5.82 -33.22
N ALA A 25 -10.54 6.99 -32.61
CA ALA A 25 -11.87 7.59 -32.42
C ALA A 25 -12.42 8.08 -33.77
N PRO A 26 -13.70 7.76 -34.11
CA PRO A 26 -14.36 8.21 -35.35
C PRO A 26 -14.83 9.67 -35.29
N PHE A 27 -14.55 10.38 -34.23
CA PHE A 27 -14.96 11.77 -33.97
C PHE A 27 -13.80 12.59 -33.40
N ASP A 28 -13.81 13.88 -33.73
CA ASP A 28 -12.79 14.81 -33.22
C ASP A 28 -12.93 15.03 -31.73
N VAL A 29 -11.90 14.64 -30.98
CA VAL A 29 -11.85 14.91 -29.54
C VAL A 29 -11.43 16.37 -29.34
N PRO A 30 -12.26 17.19 -28.68
CA PRO A 30 -11.93 18.59 -28.47
C PRO A 30 -10.72 18.73 -27.51
N TRP A 31 -9.82 19.62 -27.83
CA TRP A 31 -8.59 19.85 -27.08
C TRP A 31 -8.79 20.15 -25.59
N TRP A 32 -9.90 20.82 -25.24
CA TRP A 32 -10.24 21.11 -23.83
C TRP A 32 -10.52 19.85 -23.02
N LEU A 33 -11.08 18.80 -23.65
CA LEU A 33 -11.32 17.52 -22.98
C LEU A 33 -9.99 16.82 -22.64
N THR A 34 -9.02 16.87 -23.54
CA THR A 34 -7.67 16.35 -23.30
C THR A 34 -7.00 17.09 -22.14
N LEU A 35 -7.11 18.42 -22.09
CA LEU A 35 -6.60 19.23 -20.98
C LEU A 35 -7.32 18.91 -19.66
N LEU A 36 -8.62 18.72 -19.69
CA LEU A 36 -9.42 18.38 -18.50
C LEU A 36 -8.97 17.03 -17.92
N ILE A 37 -8.83 16.01 -18.77
CA ILE A 37 -8.38 14.68 -18.33
C ILE A 37 -6.94 14.76 -17.77
N GLY A 38 -6.05 15.47 -18.45
CA GLY A 38 -4.70 15.71 -17.96
C GLY A 38 -4.68 16.40 -16.59
N ALA A 39 -5.50 17.44 -16.39
CA ALA A 39 -5.62 18.13 -15.12
C ALA A 39 -6.17 17.24 -14.01
N LEU A 40 -7.17 16.41 -14.29
CA LEU A 40 -7.74 15.44 -13.33
C LEU A 40 -6.69 14.39 -12.91
N LEU A 41 -5.91 13.87 -13.85
CA LEU A 41 -4.84 12.92 -13.56
C LEU A 41 -3.71 13.57 -12.74
N LEU A 42 -3.33 14.81 -13.04
CA LEU A 42 -2.38 15.56 -12.23
C LEU A 42 -2.90 15.80 -10.80
N ALA A 43 -4.16 16.15 -10.65
CA ALA A 43 -4.79 16.30 -9.32
C ALA A 43 -4.79 14.96 -8.56
N TYR A 44 -5.09 13.84 -9.23
CA TYR A 44 -5.02 12.49 -8.66
C TYR A 44 -3.60 12.18 -8.14
N VAL A 45 -2.57 12.41 -8.96
CA VAL A 45 -1.15 12.18 -8.57
C VAL A 45 -0.73 13.05 -7.39
N ALA A 46 -1.23 14.28 -7.30
CA ALA A 46 -0.90 15.19 -6.21
C ALA A 46 -1.62 14.82 -4.90
N VAL A 47 -2.91 14.51 -4.97
CA VAL A 47 -3.76 14.36 -3.79
C VAL A 47 -3.68 12.95 -3.19
N VAL A 48 -3.77 11.92 -4.03
CA VAL A 48 -3.93 10.54 -3.55
C VAL A 48 -2.75 10.02 -2.75
N PRO A 49 -1.48 10.20 -3.16
CA PRO A 49 -0.34 9.76 -2.38
C PRO A 49 -0.23 10.47 -1.02
N LEU A 50 -0.49 11.78 -1.00
CA LEU A 50 -0.48 12.57 0.25
C LEU A 50 -1.56 12.10 1.21
N TRP A 51 -2.76 11.83 0.68
CA TRP A 51 -3.86 11.31 1.48
C TRP A 51 -3.56 9.91 2.02
N ARG A 52 -3.06 9.00 1.18
CA ARG A 52 -2.64 7.66 1.61
C ARG A 52 -1.59 7.73 2.72
N TYR A 53 -0.59 8.59 2.57
CA TYR A 53 0.43 8.80 3.60
C TYR A 53 -0.16 9.31 4.92
N ALA A 54 -1.12 10.23 4.88
CA ALA A 54 -1.75 10.79 6.07
C ALA A 54 -2.63 9.78 6.82
N VAL A 55 -3.24 8.83 6.10
CA VAL A 55 -4.16 7.82 6.66
C VAL A 55 -3.45 6.54 7.06
N HIS A 56 -2.35 6.19 6.37
CA HIS A 56 -1.59 4.97 6.67
C HIS A 56 -0.85 5.13 8.00
N ARG A 57 -1.33 4.43 9.01
CA ARG A 57 -0.75 4.42 10.35
C ARG A 57 -0.63 2.99 10.85
N TRP A 58 0.42 2.72 11.56
CA TRP A 58 0.65 1.45 12.22
C TRP A 58 1.30 1.66 13.58
N GLU A 59 1.10 0.71 14.46
CA GLU A 59 1.67 0.68 15.80
C GLU A 59 1.87 -0.78 16.21
N VAL A 60 3.02 -1.08 16.79
CA VAL A 60 3.33 -2.39 17.36
C VAL A 60 3.47 -2.22 18.85
N THR A 61 2.77 -3.07 19.59
CA THR A 61 2.84 -3.18 21.04
C THR A 61 3.22 -4.61 21.43
N ASP A 62 3.57 -4.84 22.69
CA ASP A 62 3.88 -6.19 23.20
C ASP A 62 2.73 -7.20 23.04
N THR A 63 1.51 -6.72 22.83
CA THR A 63 0.30 -7.56 22.79
C THR A 63 -0.33 -7.69 21.42
N ALA A 64 -0.13 -6.71 20.55
CA ALA A 64 -0.80 -6.68 19.25
C ALA A 64 -0.10 -5.74 18.24
N VAL A 65 -0.32 -6.02 16.96
CA VAL A 65 -0.03 -5.13 15.85
C VAL A 65 -1.30 -4.43 15.41
N TYR A 66 -1.26 -3.12 15.34
CA TYR A 66 -2.34 -2.26 14.90
C TYR A 66 -1.99 -1.65 13.55
N THR A 67 -2.92 -1.71 12.59
CA THR A 67 -2.78 -0.95 11.34
C THR A 67 -4.04 -0.20 11.02
N GLN A 68 -3.87 0.96 10.44
CA GLN A 68 -4.95 1.75 9.86
C GLN A 68 -4.58 2.05 8.42
N VAL A 69 -5.37 1.55 7.50
CA VAL A 69 -5.24 1.78 6.06
C VAL A 69 -6.56 2.27 5.50
N GLY A 70 -6.54 2.80 4.30
CA GLY A 70 -7.75 3.13 3.56
C GLY A 70 -7.68 4.49 2.92
N TRP A 71 -8.55 4.69 1.94
CA TRP A 71 -8.64 5.93 1.21
C TRP A 71 -10.02 6.59 1.42
N TRP A 72 -11.07 5.91 1.01
CA TRP A 72 -12.46 6.33 1.18
C TRP A 72 -13.05 5.80 2.50
N THR A 73 -12.73 4.54 2.81
CA THR A 73 -13.08 3.88 4.07
C THR A 73 -11.82 3.62 4.87
N ARG A 74 -11.80 4.00 6.13
CA ARG A 74 -10.68 3.70 7.04
C ARG A 74 -10.91 2.32 7.63
N GLU A 75 -10.02 1.40 7.30
CA GLU A 75 -9.98 0.08 7.93
C GLU A 75 -8.93 0.08 9.04
N ARG A 76 -9.36 -0.31 10.22
CA ARG A 76 -8.46 -0.58 11.34
C ARG A 76 -8.41 -2.08 11.55
N ARG A 77 -7.21 -2.62 11.58
CA ARG A 77 -6.98 -4.03 11.84
C ARG A 77 -6.10 -4.20 13.05
N ILE A 78 -6.39 -5.23 13.85
CA ILE A 78 -5.65 -5.58 15.06
C ILE A 78 -5.28 -7.04 14.94
N ALA A 79 -3.98 -7.33 15.01
CA ALA A 79 -3.44 -8.68 15.04
C ALA A 79 -2.86 -8.94 16.44
N PRO A 80 -3.55 -9.67 17.33
CA PRO A 80 -2.98 -10.10 18.61
C PRO A 80 -1.75 -10.97 18.37
N MET A 81 -0.67 -10.78 19.14
CA MET A 81 0.59 -11.56 19.01
C MET A 81 0.33 -13.06 19.09
N SER A 82 -0.56 -13.50 19.99
CA SER A 82 -0.94 -14.92 20.15
C SER A 82 -1.63 -15.55 18.95
N ARG A 83 -2.06 -14.76 17.96
CA ARG A 83 -2.73 -15.23 16.74
C ARG A 83 -1.91 -15.05 15.47
N ILE A 84 -0.70 -14.54 15.57
CA ILE A 84 0.21 -14.42 14.43
C ILE A 84 0.65 -15.84 14.03
N GLN A 85 0.55 -16.13 12.73
CA GLN A 85 0.96 -17.41 12.15
C GLN A 85 2.25 -17.29 11.34
N THR A 86 2.35 -16.26 10.50
CA THR A 86 3.53 -15.96 9.72
C THR A 86 3.80 -14.47 9.67
N VAL A 87 5.07 -14.13 9.60
CA VAL A 87 5.55 -12.77 9.37
C VAL A 87 6.42 -12.81 8.11
N ASP A 88 5.94 -12.20 7.04
CA ASP A 88 6.60 -12.20 5.75
C ASP A 88 7.23 -10.83 5.48
N TYR A 89 8.50 -10.83 5.10
CA TYR A 89 9.20 -9.65 4.61
C TYR A 89 9.21 -9.66 3.09
N SER A 90 8.92 -8.53 2.46
CA SER A 90 8.91 -8.41 1.00
C SER A 90 9.46 -7.07 0.53
N GLU A 91 10.13 -7.09 -0.64
CA GLU A 91 10.58 -5.90 -1.36
C GLU A 91 10.03 -5.90 -2.77
N GLY A 92 9.10 -5.02 -3.06
CA GLY A 92 8.64 -4.77 -4.42
C GLY A 92 9.72 -4.10 -5.28
N ALA A 93 9.61 -4.16 -6.60
CA ALA A 93 10.59 -3.55 -7.51
C ALA A 93 10.75 -2.03 -7.28
N ILE A 94 9.64 -1.33 -7.06
CA ILE A 94 9.63 0.11 -6.75
C ILE A 94 10.17 0.36 -5.35
N GLU A 95 9.80 -0.46 -4.36
CA GLU A 95 10.30 -0.34 -2.99
C GLU A 95 11.82 -0.46 -2.94
N ARG A 96 12.37 -1.42 -3.67
CA ARG A 96 13.82 -1.63 -3.77
C ARG A 96 14.56 -0.41 -4.29
N LEU A 97 14.01 0.31 -5.26
CA LEU A 97 14.61 1.55 -5.80
C LEU A 97 14.69 2.66 -4.76
N PHE A 98 13.77 2.68 -3.80
CA PHE A 98 13.70 3.69 -2.73
C PHE A 98 14.25 3.21 -1.38
N GLY A 99 14.83 2.00 -1.33
CA GLY A 99 15.32 1.41 -0.09
C GLY A 99 14.20 1.11 0.93
N LEU A 100 13.00 0.81 0.42
CA LEU A 100 11.82 0.51 1.20
C LEU A 100 11.47 -0.97 1.12
N ALA A 101 10.66 -1.43 2.08
CA ALA A 101 10.13 -2.78 2.15
C ALA A 101 8.75 -2.79 2.83
N SER A 102 8.08 -3.93 2.76
CA SER A 102 6.80 -4.18 3.42
C SER A 102 6.89 -5.42 4.31
N VAL A 103 6.16 -5.39 5.43
CA VAL A 103 6.00 -6.54 6.33
C VAL A 103 4.54 -6.95 6.32
N THR A 104 4.29 -8.23 6.05
CA THR A 104 2.95 -8.83 6.04
C THR A 104 2.82 -9.79 7.22
N VAL A 105 1.83 -9.55 8.06
CA VAL A 105 1.52 -10.38 9.22
C VAL A 105 0.25 -11.16 8.93
N THR A 106 0.36 -12.49 8.85
CA THR A 106 -0.78 -13.38 8.68
C THR A 106 -1.26 -13.89 10.04
N THR A 107 -2.56 -13.87 10.24
CA THR A 107 -3.19 -14.32 11.49
C THR A 107 -4.19 -15.43 11.23
N ALA A 108 -4.49 -16.24 12.25
CA ALA A 108 -5.52 -17.27 12.21
C ALA A 108 -6.96 -16.70 12.13
N SER A 109 -7.13 -15.39 11.99
CA SER A 109 -8.45 -14.76 11.94
C SER A 109 -8.98 -14.64 10.51
N ALA A 110 -10.30 -14.68 10.35
CA ALA A 110 -10.99 -14.50 9.08
C ALA A 110 -10.78 -13.09 8.45
N ALA A 111 -10.21 -12.15 9.19
CA ALA A 111 -9.92 -10.79 8.72
C ALA A 111 -8.75 -10.71 7.71
N GLY A 112 -8.03 -11.83 7.51
CA GLY A 112 -6.92 -11.92 6.55
C GLY A 112 -5.60 -11.33 7.06
N ALA A 113 -4.64 -11.24 6.16
CA ALA A 113 -3.32 -10.71 6.44
C ALA A 113 -3.35 -9.18 6.65
N LEU A 114 -2.41 -8.71 7.44
CA LEU A 114 -2.21 -7.30 7.78
C LEU A 114 -0.88 -6.86 7.19
N GLU A 115 -0.88 -5.80 6.39
CA GLU A 115 0.31 -5.32 5.69
C GLU A 115 0.74 -3.95 6.23
N ILE A 116 2.03 -3.82 6.49
CA ILE A 116 2.70 -2.57 6.85
C ILE A 116 3.66 -2.23 5.71
N SER A 117 3.27 -1.32 4.84
CA SER A 117 4.03 -0.98 3.64
C SER A 117 4.84 0.31 3.79
N GLY A 118 5.92 0.43 3.02
CA GLY A 118 6.71 1.66 2.91
C GLY A 118 7.63 1.91 4.09
N LEU A 119 8.06 0.87 4.77
CA LEU A 119 9.07 0.91 5.82
C LEU A 119 10.46 1.06 5.20
N GLU A 120 11.40 1.66 5.92
CA GLU A 120 12.82 1.57 5.58
C GLU A 120 13.27 0.10 5.63
N ARG A 121 14.09 -0.35 4.67
CA ARG A 121 14.50 -1.75 4.49
C ARG A 121 15.03 -2.38 5.78
N ASP A 122 16.02 -1.74 6.40
CA ASP A 122 16.68 -2.27 7.61
C ASP A 122 15.71 -2.30 8.80
N PHE A 123 14.81 -1.33 8.87
CA PHE A 123 13.77 -1.30 9.89
C PHE A 123 12.74 -2.41 9.69
N ALA A 124 12.28 -2.61 8.44
CA ALA A 124 11.33 -3.67 8.10
C ALA A 124 11.86 -5.07 8.43
N GLN A 125 13.17 -5.30 8.16
CA GLN A 125 13.81 -6.57 8.49
C GLN A 125 13.85 -6.80 10.01
N ARG A 126 14.31 -5.81 10.77
CA ARG A 126 14.32 -5.91 12.25
C ARG A 126 12.91 -6.10 12.82
N LEU A 127 11.93 -5.39 12.29
CA LEU A 127 10.54 -5.51 12.72
C LEU A 127 10.00 -6.92 12.45
N ALA A 128 10.28 -7.52 11.29
CA ALA A 128 9.87 -8.87 10.98
C ALA A 128 10.50 -9.90 11.91
N GLU A 129 11.80 -9.76 12.20
CA GLU A 129 12.53 -10.61 13.16
C GLU A 129 11.94 -10.47 14.58
N GLU A 130 11.70 -9.25 15.03
CA GLU A 130 11.13 -8.97 16.35
C GLU A 130 9.71 -9.56 16.51
N LEU A 131 8.85 -9.35 15.52
CA LEU A 131 7.50 -9.90 15.51
C LEU A 131 7.49 -11.44 15.52
N THR A 132 8.43 -12.05 14.81
CA THR A 132 8.58 -13.51 14.78
C THR A 132 8.96 -14.03 16.16
N VAL A 133 9.96 -13.43 16.79
CA VAL A 133 10.40 -13.82 18.15
C VAL A 133 9.28 -13.60 19.16
N GLN A 134 8.57 -12.48 19.10
CA GLN A 134 7.46 -12.20 20.03
C GLN A 134 6.29 -13.18 19.85
N ALA A 135 5.97 -13.54 18.59
CA ALA A 135 4.92 -14.51 18.31
C ALA A 135 5.25 -15.91 18.84
N ASP A 136 6.53 -16.31 18.79
CA ASP A 136 6.99 -17.61 19.31
C ASP A 136 6.99 -17.68 20.85
N VAL A 137 7.21 -16.55 21.53
CA VAL A 137 7.26 -16.48 23.01
C VAL A 137 5.87 -16.46 23.64
N VAL A 138 4.85 -15.96 22.93
CA VAL A 138 3.48 -15.94 23.42
C VAL A 138 2.86 -17.34 23.18
N PRO A 139 2.60 -18.17 24.22
CA PRO A 139 1.96 -19.46 24.04
C PRO A 139 0.60 -19.24 23.38
N GLY A 140 0.45 -19.74 22.15
CA GLY A 140 -0.87 -19.76 21.51
C GLY A 140 -1.82 -20.53 22.41
N ASP A 141 -2.99 -19.97 22.73
CA ASP A 141 -4.07 -20.70 23.38
C ASP A 141 -4.45 -21.89 22.49
N ALA A 142 -3.78 -23.01 22.74
CA ALA A 142 -4.12 -24.29 22.16
C ALA A 142 -5.41 -24.80 22.82
N THR A 143 -6.56 -24.37 22.29
CA THR A 143 -7.85 -25.00 22.57
C THR A 143 -8.58 -25.22 21.27
#